data_ecaac504c6c079c9af8e6cb795221a35
#
_entry.id   ecaac504c6c079c9af8e6cb795221a35
#
_cell.length_a   1.000
_cell.length_b   1.000
_cell.length_c   1.000
_cell.angle_alpha   90.00
_cell.angle_beta   90.00
_cell.angle_gamma   90.00
#
_symmetry.space_group_name_H-M   'P 1'
#
loop_
_entity.id
_entity.type
_entity.pdbx_description
1 polymer ?
#
loop_
_entity_poly.entity_id
_entity_poly.type
_entity_poly.pdbx_seq_one_letter_code
_entity_poly.pdbx_strand_id
1 'polypeptide(L)'
;MPRPWTATPRAALCLGYDAPPGGAAVDAPGAARGNPLAGERAAPPVENTIAALTAFPIGLSLLWNSIHPLLLPILLAGLVAPGLQNTALSTLTFVGLVVAMVTQPLAGALSDRARLPFGRRHPLIALGALLSVVILGAMALFGPTSLVALAGLYTLLQVTMNVALAAHQALIPDLVPAHRRGIAGGARSFGDILGIIVGTLVVTTMVEQGGVAAGIGATALGLFLAAGATLIWVREGWGGLPTPVATVGAGRWFDPGAFRLGKNAPPEFRRALVGRLLFVVAMTSVQSFAFNFIRDVLDVGEPLEVYRGMVTGIGVAILVACLPAGAMFDRFGHRIPTLVASALGAVGCALMITAADAAAVTAYGVLVGAGMGLFIASNWALLTRIVPTAEAARYMGLTNLATAGGAALARFNGPLIDGINSVVADLGYRVMLAEAALLFLGGGVVLATVRAVRSR
;
A
#
# COMPACT_ATOMS: atom_id res chain seq x y z
N MET A 1 25.60 43.58 -38.74
CA MET A 1 25.18 44.62 -37.78
C MET A 1 23.69 44.40 -37.49
N PRO A 2 23.28 43.88 -36.37
CA PRO A 2 21.88 43.85 -35.93
C PRO A 2 21.64 44.95 -34.88
N ARG A 3 20.49 45.60 -34.99
CA ARG A 3 20.03 46.67 -34.09
C ARG A 3 19.32 46.08 -32.86
N PRO A 4 19.38 46.74 -31.69
CA PRO A 4 18.77 46.25 -30.47
C PRO A 4 17.27 46.60 -30.38
N TRP A 5 16.49 45.70 -29.82
CA TRP A 5 15.08 45.91 -29.49
C TRP A 5 14.95 46.68 -28.17
N THR A 6 14.33 47.83 -28.24
CA THR A 6 13.93 48.64 -27.08
C THR A 6 12.55 48.14 -26.58
N ALA A 7 12.46 47.74 -25.31
CA ALA A 7 11.23 47.42 -24.64
C ALA A 7 10.56 48.71 -24.13
N THR A 8 9.31 48.94 -24.52
CA THR A 8 8.42 49.95 -23.93
C THR A 8 7.56 49.30 -22.82
N PRO A 9 7.40 49.93 -21.64
CA PRO A 9 6.49 49.44 -20.62
C PRO A 9 5.06 49.90 -20.90
N ARG A 10 4.12 48.95 -20.96
CA ARG A 10 2.70 49.25 -20.98
C ARG A 10 2.19 49.48 -19.56
N ALA A 11 1.54 50.60 -19.40
CA ALA A 11 0.92 51.12 -18.19
C ALA A 11 -0.11 50.18 -17.58
N ALA A 12 -0.01 49.97 -16.26
CA ALA A 12 -1.04 49.39 -15.42
C ALA A 12 -2.11 50.47 -15.14
N LEU A 13 -3.35 50.20 -15.52
CA LEU A 13 -4.53 50.95 -15.07
C LEU A 13 -4.79 50.62 -13.60
N CYS A 14 -4.53 51.56 -12.70
CA CYS A 14 -5.01 51.55 -11.32
C CYS A 14 -6.50 51.92 -11.32
N LEU A 15 -7.35 51.02 -10.89
CA LEU A 15 -8.70 51.36 -10.40
C LEU A 15 -8.54 51.77 -8.94
N GLY A 16 -8.83 53.04 -8.67
CA GLY A 16 -8.78 53.66 -7.36
C GLY A 16 -9.85 53.09 -6.44
N TYR A 17 -9.45 52.79 -5.23
CA TYR A 17 -10.32 52.59 -4.09
C TYR A 17 -10.00 53.69 -3.08
N ASP A 18 -10.88 54.68 -2.98
CA ASP A 18 -10.80 55.73 -2.00
C ASP A 18 -11.06 55.22 -0.60
N ALA A 19 -10.10 55.34 0.30
CA ALA A 19 -10.28 55.11 1.72
C ALA A 19 -10.85 56.35 2.41
N PRO A 20 -11.79 56.28 3.31
CA PRO A 20 -12.32 57.42 4.06
C PRO A 20 -11.30 57.90 5.11
N PRO A 21 -11.20 59.18 5.35
CA PRO A 21 -10.29 59.75 6.36
C PRO A 21 -10.91 59.69 7.76
N GLY A 22 -10.10 59.34 8.71
CA GLY A 22 -10.31 59.71 10.12
C GLY A 22 -10.99 58.64 10.98
N GLY A 23 -10.19 57.84 11.66
CA GLY A 23 -10.60 56.98 12.79
C GLY A 23 -9.44 56.84 13.77
N ALA A 24 -9.60 57.44 14.95
CA ALA A 24 -8.62 57.51 16.03
C ALA A 24 -8.07 56.13 16.42
N ALA A 25 -6.78 56.09 16.70
CA ALA A 25 -6.09 54.97 17.32
C ALA A 25 -6.74 54.70 18.69
N VAL A 26 -7.43 53.56 18.81
CA VAL A 26 -7.86 52.99 20.09
C VAL A 26 -6.73 52.06 20.55
N ASP A 27 -6.01 52.51 21.59
CA ASP A 27 -5.07 51.68 22.34
C ASP A 27 -5.77 50.40 22.82
N ALA A 28 -5.38 49.24 22.32
CA ALA A 28 -5.79 47.96 22.86
C ALA A 28 -4.90 47.61 24.05
N PRO A 29 -5.46 47.53 25.27
CA PRO A 29 -4.69 47.08 26.44
C PRO A 29 -4.62 45.55 26.45
N GLY A 30 -3.42 45.01 26.55
CA GLY A 30 -3.23 43.62 26.97
C GLY A 30 -2.73 42.64 25.89
N ALA A 31 -1.62 42.97 25.24
CA ALA A 31 -0.78 41.90 24.73
C ALA A 31 -0.25 41.09 25.90
N ALA A 32 -0.88 39.96 26.19
CA ALA A 32 -0.38 38.98 27.17
C ALA A 32 1.06 38.63 26.77
N ARG A 33 2.02 39.05 27.60
CA ARG A 33 3.42 38.65 27.48
C ARG A 33 3.46 37.12 27.54
N GLY A 34 3.68 36.47 26.41
CA GLY A 34 3.93 35.04 26.30
C GLY A 34 5.08 34.67 27.25
N ASN A 35 4.88 33.64 28.04
CA ASN A 35 5.84 33.08 28.97
C ASN A 35 7.13 32.68 28.21
N PRO A 36 8.29 33.33 28.47
CA PRO A 36 9.52 33.03 27.71
C PRO A 36 10.19 31.70 28.09
N LEU A 37 9.53 30.88 28.90
CA LEU A 37 10.05 29.59 29.36
C LEU A 37 9.48 28.39 28.60
N ALA A 38 8.55 28.57 27.65
CA ALA A 38 8.20 27.56 26.68
C ALA A 38 9.24 27.58 25.57
N GLY A 39 10.38 26.93 25.79
CA GLY A 39 11.38 26.75 24.73
C GLY A 39 10.71 26.18 23.49
N GLU A 40 10.47 27.00 22.50
CA GLU A 40 10.10 26.59 21.13
C GLU A 40 11.21 25.69 20.61
N ARG A 41 11.07 24.39 20.87
CA ARG A 41 11.90 23.41 20.18
C ARG A 41 11.56 23.52 18.71
N ALA A 42 12.51 24.02 17.93
CA ALA A 42 12.37 24.15 16.49
C ALA A 42 11.76 22.86 15.90
N ALA A 43 10.79 23.03 15.01
CA ALA A 43 10.19 21.88 14.30
C ALA A 43 11.31 21.08 13.62
N PRO A 44 11.31 19.75 13.70
CA PRO A 44 12.34 18.94 13.06
C PRO A 44 12.35 19.20 11.54
N PRO A 45 13.50 19.09 10.87
CA PRO A 45 13.58 19.18 9.42
C PRO A 45 12.57 18.23 8.75
N VAL A 46 11.97 18.65 7.66
CA VAL A 46 10.93 17.87 6.94
C VAL A 46 11.46 16.51 6.49
N GLU A 47 12.74 16.42 6.16
CA GLU A 47 13.44 15.19 5.81
C GLU A 47 13.39 14.16 6.95
N ASN A 48 13.66 14.58 8.18
CA ASN A 48 13.60 13.72 9.36
C ASN A 48 12.16 13.26 9.63
N THR A 49 11.18 14.12 9.40
CA THR A 49 9.76 13.76 9.51
C THR A 49 9.37 12.70 8.46
N ILE A 50 9.82 12.85 7.20
CA ILE A 50 9.55 11.86 6.14
C ILE A 50 10.21 10.52 6.47
N ALA A 51 11.47 10.53 6.94
CA ALA A 51 12.17 9.31 7.34
C ALA A 51 11.44 8.60 8.51
N ALA A 52 11.00 9.35 9.51
CA ALA A 52 10.25 8.82 10.64
C ALA A 52 8.89 8.23 10.24
N LEU A 53 8.19 8.86 9.30
CA LEU A 53 6.94 8.36 8.74
C LEU A 53 7.12 7.06 7.93
N THR A 54 8.34 6.73 7.49
CA THR A 54 8.63 5.50 6.75
C THR A 54 8.71 4.27 7.66
N ALA A 55 8.93 4.43 8.96
CA ALA A 55 9.07 3.32 9.90
C ALA A 55 7.80 2.45 9.99
N PHE A 56 6.62 3.06 10.13
CA PHE A 56 5.36 2.32 10.23
C PHE A 56 5.03 1.49 8.98
N PRO A 57 5.18 1.98 7.74
CA PRO A 57 5.08 1.19 6.52
C PRO A 57 5.96 -0.06 6.51
N ILE A 58 7.19 -0.01 7.04
CA ILE A 58 8.07 -1.19 7.16
C ILE A 58 7.38 -2.27 8.00
N GLY A 59 6.92 -1.92 9.22
CA GLY A 59 6.24 -2.87 10.10
C GLY A 59 4.91 -3.37 9.56
N LEU A 60 4.15 -2.50 8.91
CA LEU A 60 2.88 -2.85 8.26
C LEU A 60 3.09 -3.84 7.12
N SER A 61 4.08 -3.60 6.28
CA SER A 61 4.40 -4.45 5.14
C SER A 61 4.99 -5.79 5.60
N LEU A 62 5.86 -5.77 6.61
CA LEU A 62 6.33 -6.97 7.30
C LEU A 62 5.14 -7.81 7.80
N LEU A 63 4.17 -7.19 8.50
CA LEU A 63 2.99 -7.88 9.01
C LEU A 63 2.20 -8.58 7.89
N TRP A 64 1.75 -7.82 6.89
CA TRP A 64 0.85 -8.37 5.88
C TRP A 64 1.51 -9.37 4.94
N ASN A 65 2.79 -9.17 4.62
CA ASN A 65 3.56 -10.09 3.76
C ASN A 65 4.07 -11.33 4.50
N SER A 66 4.04 -11.33 5.84
CA SER A 66 4.27 -12.54 6.64
C SER A 66 2.97 -13.29 6.92
N ILE A 67 1.90 -12.58 7.31
CA ILE A 67 0.64 -13.21 7.69
C ILE A 67 -0.04 -13.88 6.49
N HIS A 68 -0.31 -13.13 5.41
CA HIS A 68 -1.17 -13.62 4.34
C HIS A 68 -0.55 -14.78 3.55
N PRO A 69 0.68 -14.65 2.99
CA PRO A 69 1.21 -15.68 2.11
C PRO A 69 2.01 -16.77 2.83
N LEU A 70 2.30 -16.63 4.13
CA LEU A 70 3.16 -17.58 4.85
C LEU A 70 2.49 -18.13 6.12
N LEU A 71 2.24 -17.29 7.12
CA LEU A 71 1.81 -17.78 8.45
C LEU A 71 0.38 -18.33 8.44
N LEU A 72 -0.56 -17.70 7.71
CA LEU A 72 -1.92 -18.24 7.57
C LEU A 72 -1.95 -19.58 6.82
N PRO A 73 -1.27 -19.77 5.68
CA PRO A 73 -1.17 -21.10 5.05
C PRO A 73 -0.65 -22.18 5.97
N ILE A 74 0.41 -21.90 6.75
CA ILE A 74 0.97 -22.88 7.71
C ILE A 74 -0.04 -23.23 8.80
N LEU A 75 -0.73 -22.24 9.37
CA LEU A 75 -1.77 -22.47 10.39
C LEU A 75 -2.97 -23.25 9.83
N LEU A 76 -3.42 -22.90 8.63
CA LEU A 76 -4.54 -23.55 7.97
C LEU A 76 -4.24 -25.00 7.58
N ALA A 77 -2.98 -25.30 7.24
CA ALA A 77 -2.56 -26.68 6.93
C ALA A 77 -2.79 -27.65 8.10
N GLY A 78 -2.73 -27.16 9.35
CA GLY A 78 -3.02 -27.95 10.54
C GLY A 78 -4.50 -27.99 10.95
N LEU A 79 -5.35 -27.11 10.39
CA LEU A 79 -6.74 -26.91 10.82
C LEU A 79 -7.78 -27.33 9.78
N VAL A 80 -7.40 -27.43 8.52
CA VAL A 80 -8.29 -27.64 7.38
C VAL A 80 -7.83 -28.87 6.60
N ALA A 81 -8.79 -29.67 6.15
CA ALA A 81 -8.49 -30.85 5.35
C ALA A 81 -7.66 -30.51 4.09
N PRO A 82 -6.74 -31.40 3.70
CA PRO A 82 -6.06 -31.27 2.41
C PRO A 82 -7.07 -31.09 1.27
N GLY A 83 -6.80 -30.20 0.34
CA GLY A 83 -7.72 -29.87 -0.77
C GLY A 83 -8.73 -28.76 -0.48
N LEU A 84 -8.80 -28.22 0.75
CA LEU A 84 -9.62 -27.04 1.10
C LEU A 84 -8.78 -25.88 1.67
N GLN A 85 -7.47 -26.02 1.73
CA GLN A 85 -6.58 -25.06 2.37
C GLN A 85 -6.53 -23.72 1.62
N ASN A 86 -6.49 -23.73 0.29
CA ASN A 86 -6.49 -22.52 -0.53
C ASN A 86 -7.86 -21.82 -0.47
N THR A 87 -8.95 -22.59 -0.43
CA THR A 87 -10.31 -22.07 -0.22
C THR A 87 -10.45 -21.39 1.13
N ALA A 88 -9.95 -22.00 2.19
CA ALA A 88 -9.98 -21.44 3.54
C ALA A 88 -9.13 -20.16 3.64
N LEU A 89 -7.92 -20.15 3.07
CA LEU A 89 -7.04 -18.97 2.98
C LEU A 89 -7.74 -17.84 2.24
N SER A 90 -8.34 -18.13 1.11
CA SER A 90 -9.06 -17.17 0.29
C SER A 90 -10.26 -16.59 1.01
N THR A 91 -11.09 -17.42 1.62
CA THR A 91 -12.28 -16.99 2.37
C THR A 91 -11.88 -16.10 3.54
N LEU A 92 -10.90 -16.51 4.33
CA LEU A 92 -10.43 -15.79 5.50
C LEU A 92 -9.88 -14.41 5.09
N THR A 93 -9.01 -14.37 4.08
CA THR A 93 -8.40 -13.12 3.61
C THR A 93 -9.38 -12.22 2.87
N PHE A 94 -10.40 -12.77 2.19
CA PHE A 94 -11.49 -12.00 1.60
C PHE A 94 -12.35 -11.31 2.67
N VAL A 95 -12.75 -12.03 3.71
CA VAL A 95 -13.47 -11.45 4.87
C VAL A 95 -12.64 -10.34 5.50
N GLY A 96 -11.34 -10.58 5.72
CA GLY A 96 -10.42 -9.55 6.23
C GLY A 96 -10.37 -8.29 5.37
N LEU A 97 -10.37 -8.45 4.04
CA LEU A 97 -10.39 -7.32 3.11
C LEU A 97 -11.70 -6.53 3.20
N VAL A 98 -12.86 -7.21 3.30
CA VAL A 98 -14.16 -6.56 3.50
C VAL A 98 -14.17 -5.77 4.81
N VAL A 99 -13.66 -6.35 5.90
CA VAL A 99 -13.53 -5.68 7.19
C VAL A 99 -12.63 -4.44 7.07
N ALA A 100 -11.49 -4.55 6.39
CA ALA A 100 -10.58 -3.42 6.15
C ALA A 100 -11.27 -2.28 5.38
N MET A 101 -12.02 -2.61 4.33
CA MET A 101 -12.76 -1.63 3.51
C MET A 101 -13.79 -0.83 4.32
N VAL A 102 -14.38 -1.43 5.35
CA VAL A 102 -15.35 -0.76 6.23
C VAL A 102 -14.62 -0.01 7.35
N THR A 103 -13.63 -0.66 7.97
CA THR A 103 -12.93 -0.11 9.14
C THR A 103 -12.11 1.14 8.80
N GLN A 104 -11.42 1.15 7.67
CA GLN A 104 -10.47 2.22 7.34
C GLN A 104 -11.14 3.60 7.19
N PRO A 105 -12.26 3.78 6.46
CA PRO A 105 -12.98 5.06 6.41
C PRO A 105 -13.56 5.48 7.75
N LEU A 106 -14.11 4.53 8.53
CA LEU A 106 -14.66 4.81 9.86
C LEU A 106 -13.57 5.28 10.84
N ALA A 107 -12.44 4.60 10.83
CA ALA A 107 -11.28 4.96 11.65
C ALA A 107 -10.69 6.33 11.25
N GLY A 108 -10.63 6.62 9.95
CA GLY A 108 -10.24 7.93 9.44
C GLY A 108 -11.14 9.05 9.96
N ALA A 109 -12.46 8.88 9.86
CA ALA A 109 -13.43 9.84 10.35
C ALA A 109 -13.38 10.00 11.88
N LEU A 110 -13.14 8.91 12.63
CA LEU A 110 -12.94 8.95 14.07
C LEU A 110 -11.66 9.71 14.42
N SER A 111 -10.57 9.43 13.72
CA SER A 111 -9.27 10.09 13.88
C SER A 111 -9.36 11.59 13.63
N ASP A 112 -10.14 12.03 12.65
CA ASP A 112 -10.34 13.45 12.34
C ASP A 112 -11.07 14.22 13.44
N ARG A 113 -11.92 13.54 14.21
CA ARG A 113 -12.70 14.11 15.32
C ARG A 113 -12.04 13.97 16.67
N ALA A 114 -11.04 13.12 16.80
CA ALA A 114 -10.35 12.86 18.06
C ALA A 114 -9.66 14.14 18.57
N ARG A 115 -9.88 14.46 19.84
CA ARG A 115 -9.23 15.56 20.58
C ARG A 115 -8.60 14.98 21.82
N LEU A 116 -7.47 14.30 21.64
CA LEU A 116 -6.77 13.62 22.71
C LEU A 116 -5.51 14.41 23.11
N PRO A 117 -5.07 14.32 24.39
CA PRO A 117 -3.97 15.16 24.92
C PRO A 117 -2.62 14.90 24.21
N PHE A 118 -2.44 13.75 23.57
CA PHE A 118 -1.19 13.36 22.89
C PHE A 118 -1.26 13.51 21.37
N GLY A 119 -2.15 14.35 20.86
CA GLY A 119 -2.38 14.53 19.45
C GLY A 119 -3.61 13.74 18.95
N ARG A 120 -3.92 13.95 17.69
CA ARG A 120 -5.13 13.41 17.05
C ARG A 120 -4.91 12.01 16.49
N ARG A 121 -3.70 11.74 16.01
CA ARG A 121 -3.32 10.51 15.26
C ARG A 121 -2.56 9.49 16.13
N HIS A 122 -1.60 9.96 16.94
CA HIS A 122 -0.76 9.10 17.77
C HIS A 122 -1.52 8.12 18.67
N PRO A 123 -2.58 8.52 19.42
CA PRO A 123 -3.29 7.58 20.27
C PRO A 123 -3.94 6.42 19.50
N LEU A 124 -4.43 6.68 18.28
CA LEU A 124 -5.05 5.63 17.44
C LEU A 124 -4.00 4.71 16.82
N ILE A 125 -2.83 5.24 16.44
CA ILE A 125 -1.70 4.42 15.98
C ILE A 125 -1.22 3.53 17.13
N ALA A 126 -1.01 4.11 18.32
CA ALA A 126 -0.55 3.38 19.50
C ALA A 126 -1.53 2.27 19.91
N LEU A 127 -2.82 2.62 20.05
CA LEU A 127 -3.86 1.65 20.43
C LEU A 127 -4.00 0.54 19.40
N GLY A 128 -4.10 0.90 18.11
CA GLY A 128 -4.26 -0.09 17.05
C GLY A 128 -3.04 -1.02 16.93
N ALA A 129 -1.82 -0.49 17.02
CA ALA A 129 -0.60 -1.29 17.00
C ALA A 129 -0.47 -2.18 18.24
N LEU A 130 -0.71 -1.65 19.45
CA LEU A 130 -0.63 -2.42 20.68
C LEU A 130 -1.65 -3.57 20.71
N LEU A 131 -2.91 -3.28 20.38
CA LEU A 131 -3.94 -4.31 20.28
C LEU A 131 -3.57 -5.36 19.23
N SER A 132 -3.00 -4.95 18.08
CA SER A 132 -2.54 -5.88 17.05
C SER A 132 -1.43 -6.80 17.56
N VAL A 133 -0.48 -6.28 18.35
CA VAL A 133 0.57 -7.09 18.99
C VAL A 133 -0.03 -8.12 19.95
N VAL A 134 -1.01 -7.70 20.79
CA VAL A 134 -1.71 -8.61 21.70
C VAL A 134 -2.48 -9.69 20.93
N ILE A 135 -3.18 -9.31 19.86
CA ILE A 135 -3.93 -10.25 19.01
C ILE A 135 -2.97 -11.23 18.31
N LEU A 136 -1.81 -10.78 17.85
CA LEU A 136 -0.78 -11.66 17.28
C LEU A 136 -0.29 -12.68 18.33
N GLY A 137 -0.05 -12.25 19.57
CA GLY A 137 0.25 -13.16 20.68
C GLY A 137 -0.86 -14.19 20.91
N ALA A 138 -2.12 -13.74 20.90
CA ALA A 138 -3.27 -14.65 20.99
C ALA A 138 -3.36 -15.59 19.76
N MET A 139 -3.04 -15.12 18.55
CA MET A 139 -2.98 -15.97 17.35
C MET A 139 -1.90 -17.06 17.47
N ALA A 140 -0.75 -16.75 18.07
CA ALA A 140 0.31 -17.74 18.28
C ALA A 140 -0.14 -18.86 19.24
N LEU A 141 -0.94 -18.53 20.25
CA LEU A 141 -1.41 -19.48 21.28
C LEU A 141 -2.67 -20.24 20.86
N PHE A 142 -3.66 -19.54 20.34
CA PHE A 142 -5.00 -20.08 20.08
C PHE A 142 -5.27 -20.34 18.59
N GLY A 143 -4.53 -19.70 17.68
CA GLY A 143 -4.68 -19.90 16.24
C GLY A 143 -4.54 -21.35 15.81
N PRO A 144 -3.54 -22.12 16.29
CA PRO A 144 -3.38 -23.53 15.92
C PRO A 144 -4.45 -24.47 16.48
N THR A 145 -5.29 -24.01 17.43
CA THR A 145 -6.25 -24.90 18.12
C THR A 145 -7.60 -24.96 17.43
N SER A 146 -8.00 -23.93 16.69
CA SER A 146 -9.33 -23.84 16.10
C SER A 146 -9.39 -22.86 14.94
N LEU A 147 -10.01 -23.28 13.84
CA LEU A 147 -10.29 -22.41 12.69
C LEU A 147 -11.15 -21.20 13.08
N VAL A 148 -12.10 -21.36 13.98
CA VAL A 148 -12.95 -20.26 14.47
C VAL A 148 -12.13 -19.26 15.27
N ALA A 149 -11.23 -19.74 16.15
CA ALA A 149 -10.33 -18.86 16.89
C ALA A 149 -9.40 -18.10 15.96
N LEU A 150 -8.80 -18.78 14.99
CA LEU A 150 -7.93 -18.16 13.98
C LEU A 150 -8.70 -17.09 13.17
N ALA A 151 -9.90 -17.40 12.70
CA ALA A 151 -10.72 -16.49 11.92
C ALA A 151 -11.14 -15.25 12.73
N GLY A 152 -11.55 -15.44 13.98
CA GLY A 152 -11.93 -14.36 14.88
C GLY A 152 -10.74 -13.43 15.18
N LEU A 153 -9.59 -13.99 15.55
CA LEU A 153 -8.37 -13.23 15.85
C LEU A 153 -7.83 -12.50 14.61
N TYR A 154 -7.84 -13.16 13.45
CA TYR A 154 -7.46 -12.52 12.20
C TYR A 154 -8.39 -11.35 11.83
N THR A 155 -9.70 -11.51 12.05
CA THR A 155 -10.68 -10.44 11.82
C THR A 155 -10.45 -9.25 12.76
N LEU A 156 -10.17 -9.51 14.04
CA LEU A 156 -9.80 -8.46 15.00
C LEU A 156 -8.49 -7.76 14.63
N LEU A 157 -7.49 -8.52 14.15
CA LEU A 157 -6.24 -7.97 13.64
C LEU A 157 -6.49 -7.01 12.46
N GLN A 158 -7.40 -7.36 11.55
CA GLN A 158 -7.79 -6.48 10.46
C GLN A 158 -8.40 -5.17 10.98
N VAL A 159 -9.28 -5.22 11.98
CA VAL A 159 -9.87 -4.01 12.57
C VAL A 159 -8.79 -3.14 13.20
N THR A 160 -8.01 -3.68 14.12
CA THR A 160 -7.03 -2.90 14.90
C THR A 160 -5.94 -2.31 14.02
N MET A 161 -5.46 -3.07 13.03
CA MET A 161 -4.41 -2.62 12.13
C MET A 161 -4.91 -1.56 11.14
N ASN A 162 -6.16 -1.66 10.66
CA ASN A 162 -6.74 -0.63 9.78
C ASN A 162 -7.07 0.65 10.52
N VAL A 163 -7.35 0.60 11.84
CA VAL A 163 -7.45 1.80 12.69
C VAL A 163 -6.10 2.52 12.75
N ALA A 164 -5.01 1.80 13.05
CA ALA A 164 -3.67 2.38 13.07
C ALA A 164 -3.24 2.92 11.69
N LEU A 165 -3.52 2.17 10.64
CA LEU A 165 -3.19 2.55 9.27
C LEU A 165 -3.91 3.82 8.82
N ALA A 166 -5.21 3.95 9.08
CA ALA A 166 -5.97 5.14 8.72
C ALA A 166 -5.41 6.40 9.40
N ALA A 167 -5.07 6.30 10.70
CA ALA A 167 -4.47 7.40 11.45
C ALA A 167 -3.06 7.74 10.91
N HIS A 168 -2.23 6.73 10.61
CA HIS A 168 -0.89 6.94 10.07
C HIS A 168 -0.91 7.58 8.66
N GLN A 169 -1.80 7.13 7.78
CA GLN A 169 -1.91 7.70 6.43
C GLN A 169 -2.26 9.20 6.46
N ALA A 170 -3.01 9.63 7.46
CA ALA A 170 -3.37 11.04 7.61
C ALA A 170 -2.21 11.91 8.11
N LEU A 171 -1.15 11.35 8.69
CA LEU A 171 0.04 12.12 9.09
C LEU A 171 0.78 12.74 7.89
N ILE A 172 0.76 12.09 6.72
CA ILE A 172 1.45 12.62 5.53
C ILE A 172 0.86 13.98 5.10
N PRO A 173 -0.46 14.11 4.84
CA PRO A 173 -1.02 15.42 4.50
C PRO A 173 -0.99 16.42 5.66
N ASP A 174 -1.00 15.94 6.92
CA ASP A 174 -0.97 16.81 8.11
C ASP A 174 0.42 17.42 8.36
N LEU A 175 1.51 16.67 8.11
CA LEU A 175 2.87 17.06 8.48
C LEU A 175 3.79 17.39 7.29
N VAL A 176 3.47 16.92 6.08
CA VAL A 176 4.33 17.08 4.91
C VAL A 176 3.76 18.15 3.97
N PRO A 177 4.53 19.21 3.66
CA PRO A 177 4.13 20.26 2.71
C PRO A 177 3.77 19.67 1.34
N ALA A 178 2.80 20.27 0.64
CA ALA A 178 2.24 19.75 -0.60
C ALA A 178 3.30 19.44 -1.66
N HIS A 179 4.31 20.32 -1.80
CA HIS A 179 5.41 20.16 -2.79
C HIS A 179 6.37 18.99 -2.46
N ARG A 180 6.36 18.45 -1.23
CA ARG A 180 7.21 17.32 -0.79
C ARG A 180 6.46 16.01 -0.58
N ARG A 181 5.14 15.99 -0.74
CA ARG A 181 4.31 14.77 -0.57
C ARG A 181 4.68 13.66 -1.55
N GLY A 182 5.21 14.01 -2.73
CA GLY A 182 5.75 13.03 -3.67
C GLY A 182 6.94 12.26 -3.11
N ILE A 183 7.88 12.97 -2.46
CA ILE A 183 9.05 12.35 -1.78
C ILE A 183 8.59 11.47 -0.63
N ALA A 184 7.61 11.93 0.17
CA ALA A 184 7.04 11.14 1.26
C ALA A 184 6.35 9.85 0.75
N GLY A 185 5.65 9.93 -0.38
CA GLY A 185 5.08 8.76 -1.04
C GLY A 185 6.13 7.76 -1.52
N GLY A 186 7.23 8.26 -2.10
CA GLY A 186 8.38 7.43 -2.50
C GLY A 186 9.06 6.75 -1.31
N ALA A 187 9.31 7.49 -0.23
CA ALA A 187 9.88 6.97 1.00
C ALA A 187 8.98 5.88 1.63
N ARG A 188 7.65 6.09 1.63
CA ARG A 188 6.69 5.09 2.05
C ARG A 188 6.80 3.80 1.22
N SER A 189 6.81 3.92 -0.11
CA SER A 189 6.93 2.75 -0.99
C SER A 189 8.25 2.00 -0.79
N PHE A 190 9.34 2.71 -0.54
CA PHE A 190 10.62 2.12 -0.16
C PHE A 190 10.48 1.35 1.16
N GLY A 191 9.82 1.93 2.17
CA GLY A 191 9.52 1.26 3.45
C GLY A 191 8.67 0.00 3.26
N ASP A 192 7.65 0.05 2.40
CA ASP A 192 6.81 -1.11 2.08
C ASP A 192 7.65 -2.26 1.50
N ILE A 193 8.55 -1.99 0.54
CA ILE A 193 9.41 -3.02 -0.07
C ILE A 193 10.45 -3.55 0.92
N LEU A 194 11.07 -2.66 1.70
CA LEU A 194 12.01 -3.06 2.74
C LEU A 194 11.34 -3.96 3.78
N GLY A 195 10.09 -3.64 4.17
CA GLY A 195 9.29 -4.46 5.08
C GLY A 195 9.00 -5.85 4.51
N ILE A 196 8.77 -5.99 3.20
CA ILE A 196 8.63 -7.29 2.55
C ILE A 196 9.91 -8.11 2.68
N ILE A 197 11.06 -7.54 2.30
CA ILE A 197 12.35 -8.25 2.30
C ILE A 197 12.76 -8.64 3.72
N VAL A 198 12.81 -7.66 4.64
CA VAL A 198 13.21 -7.90 6.04
C VAL A 198 12.23 -8.84 6.72
N GLY A 199 10.93 -8.65 6.49
CA GLY A 199 9.88 -9.50 7.05
C GLY A 199 10.03 -10.94 6.59
N THR A 200 10.22 -11.16 5.29
CA THR A 200 10.40 -12.51 4.75
C THR A 200 11.65 -13.16 5.35
N LEU A 201 12.80 -12.48 5.34
CA LEU A 201 14.04 -13.02 5.89
C LEU A 201 13.93 -13.38 7.38
N VAL A 202 13.44 -12.44 8.19
CA VAL A 202 13.34 -12.63 9.64
C VAL A 202 12.29 -13.67 10.00
N VAL A 203 11.08 -13.55 9.42
CA VAL A 203 9.96 -14.40 9.81
C VAL A 203 10.16 -15.85 9.36
N THR A 204 10.67 -16.09 8.13
CA THR A 204 10.98 -17.46 7.70
C THR A 204 12.03 -18.11 8.58
N THR A 205 13.12 -17.39 8.90
CA THR A 205 14.16 -17.91 9.81
C THR A 205 13.60 -18.22 11.20
N MET A 206 12.73 -17.38 11.74
CA MET A 206 12.09 -17.63 13.04
C MET A 206 11.13 -18.81 12.99
N VAL A 207 10.41 -19.00 11.87
CA VAL A 207 9.56 -20.18 11.67
C VAL A 207 10.40 -21.47 11.59
N GLU A 208 11.53 -21.46 10.90
CA GLU A 208 12.46 -22.59 10.81
C GLU A 208 13.02 -22.99 12.17
N GLN A 209 13.40 -22.04 13.00
CA GLN A 209 14.05 -22.28 14.29
C GLN A 209 13.07 -22.60 15.43
N GLY A 210 11.90 -21.98 15.43
CA GLY A 210 10.98 -22.04 16.58
C GLY A 210 9.51 -22.24 16.20
N GLY A 211 9.23 -22.65 14.95
CA GLY A 211 7.89 -22.88 14.46
C GLY A 211 7.07 -21.62 14.21
N VAL A 212 5.79 -21.82 13.87
CA VAL A 212 4.89 -20.72 13.48
C VAL A 212 4.70 -19.67 14.58
N ALA A 213 4.74 -20.10 15.85
CA ALA A 213 4.61 -19.17 17.00
C ALA A 213 5.78 -18.18 17.08
N ALA A 214 7.02 -18.63 16.80
CA ALA A 214 8.19 -17.77 16.74
C ALA A 214 8.11 -16.79 15.56
N GLY A 215 7.61 -17.22 14.41
CA GLY A 215 7.35 -16.36 13.26
C GLY A 215 6.31 -15.28 13.56
N ILE A 216 5.21 -15.61 14.24
CA ILE A 216 4.20 -14.66 14.69
C ILE A 216 4.80 -13.69 15.71
N GLY A 217 5.62 -14.18 16.66
CA GLY A 217 6.33 -13.35 17.63
C GLY A 217 7.28 -12.35 16.98
N ALA A 218 8.05 -12.76 15.98
CA ALA A 218 8.91 -11.88 15.19
C ALA A 218 8.12 -10.81 14.44
N THR A 219 6.97 -11.20 13.87
CA THR A 219 6.05 -10.27 13.22
C THR A 219 5.49 -9.23 14.20
N ALA A 220 5.09 -9.67 15.39
CA ALA A 220 4.59 -8.79 16.45
C ALA A 220 5.67 -7.81 16.94
N LEU A 221 6.89 -8.30 17.15
CA LEU A 221 8.04 -7.47 17.54
C LEU A 221 8.38 -6.44 16.46
N GLY A 222 8.43 -6.84 15.20
CA GLY A 222 8.69 -5.93 14.07
C GLY A 222 7.65 -4.83 13.98
N LEU A 223 6.35 -5.16 14.12
CA LEU A 223 5.27 -4.18 14.17
C LEU A 223 5.41 -3.24 15.38
N PHE A 224 5.70 -3.79 16.57
CA PHE A 224 5.87 -3.01 17.80
C PHE A 224 7.01 -2.00 17.66
N LEU A 225 8.18 -2.43 17.16
CA LEU A 225 9.35 -1.57 16.94
C LEU A 225 9.06 -0.48 15.90
N ALA A 226 8.41 -0.83 14.80
CA ALA A 226 8.07 0.11 13.73
C ALA A 226 7.05 1.17 14.19
N ALA A 227 6.00 0.74 14.90
CA ALA A 227 5.02 1.66 15.47
C ALA A 227 5.66 2.53 16.55
N GLY A 228 6.47 1.96 17.46
CA GLY A 228 7.20 2.67 18.48
C GLY A 228 8.14 3.72 17.90
N ALA A 229 8.92 3.37 16.89
CA ALA A 229 9.80 4.31 16.18
C ALA A 229 9.00 5.49 15.60
N THR A 230 7.86 5.21 14.95
CA THR A 230 7.00 6.27 14.42
C THR A 230 6.47 7.17 15.52
N LEU A 231 5.97 6.62 16.62
CA LEU A 231 5.42 7.39 17.74
C LEU A 231 6.47 8.25 18.47
N ILE A 232 7.73 7.79 18.52
CA ILE A 232 8.83 8.51 19.18
C ILE A 232 9.37 9.62 18.28
N TRP A 233 9.55 9.35 17.00
CA TRP A 233 10.26 10.26 16.08
C TRP A 233 9.34 11.21 15.33
N VAL A 234 8.08 10.83 15.08
CA VAL A 234 7.09 11.74 14.50
C VAL A 234 6.51 12.60 15.64
N ARG A 235 6.64 13.90 15.53
CA ARG A 235 6.04 14.83 16.49
C ARG A 235 4.72 15.36 15.91
N GLU A 236 3.62 14.83 16.39
CA GLU A 236 2.32 15.48 16.25
C GLU A 236 2.27 16.62 17.26
N GLY A 237 2.12 17.88 16.81
CA GLY A 237 2.31 19.10 17.60
C GLY A 237 1.79 19.05 19.03
N TRP A 238 2.71 19.05 19.97
CA TRP A 238 2.49 19.24 21.40
C TRP A 238 2.34 20.74 21.68
N GLY A 239 1.35 21.35 21.18
CA GLY A 239 1.13 22.79 21.38
C GLY A 239 0.18 23.33 20.33
N GLY A 240 -1.10 23.06 20.53
CA GLY A 240 -2.20 23.96 20.32
C GLY A 240 -2.18 24.91 19.11
N LEU A 241 -1.58 24.55 17.99
CA LEU A 241 -2.03 25.18 16.74
C LEU A 241 -3.32 24.44 16.35
N PRO A 242 -4.46 25.14 16.34
CA PRO A 242 -5.65 24.61 15.72
C PRO A 242 -5.29 24.45 14.24
N THR A 243 -4.93 23.20 13.85
CA THR A 243 -5.00 22.87 12.43
C THR A 243 -6.38 23.32 11.98
N PRO A 244 -6.49 24.10 10.92
CA PRO A 244 -7.79 24.47 10.41
C PRO A 244 -8.55 23.18 10.25
N VAL A 245 -9.58 22.97 11.07
CA VAL A 245 -10.60 22.00 10.81
C VAL A 245 -11.15 22.49 9.49
N ALA A 246 -10.65 21.93 8.36
CA ALA A 246 -11.44 21.95 7.17
C ALA A 246 -12.77 21.41 7.67
N THR A 247 -13.72 22.29 7.78
CA THR A 247 -15.12 21.96 8.02
C THR A 247 -15.50 21.11 6.82
N VAL A 248 -15.12 19.83 6.88
CA VAL A 248 -15.82 18.81 6.13
C VAL A 248 -17.21 18.92 6.72
N GLY A 249 -18.05 19.63 5.99
CA GLY A 249 -19.40 19.91 6.40
C GLY A 249 -19.99 18.63 6.95
N ALA A 250 -20.90 18.73 7.91
CA ALA A 250 -21.61 17.62 8.56
C ALA A 250 -22.38 16.71 7.57
N GLY A 251 -21.88 16.59 6.34
CA GLY A 251 -22.34 15.80 5.23
C GLY A 251 -21.85 14.39 5.37
N ARG A 252 -22.79 13.49 5.44
CA ARG A 252 -22.76 12.04 5.26
C ARG A 252 -21.41 11.36 5.49
N TRP A 253 -21.34 10.55 6.52
CA TRP A 253 -20.20 9.71 6.91
C TRP A 253 -19.70 8.82 5.77
N PHE A 254 -20.52 8.62 4.77
CA PHE A 254 -20.26 7.81 3.58
C PHE A 254 -21.03 8.43 2.42
N ASP A 255 -20.33 8.96 1.43
CA ASP A 255 -20.91 9.38 0.16
C ASP A 255 -20.69 8.29 -0.89
N PRO A 256 -21.71 7.47 -1.19
CA PRO A 256 -21.61 6.45 -2.24
C PRO A 256 -21.30 7.06 -3.62
N GLY A 257 -21.60 8.35 -3.81
CA GLY A 257 -21.29 9.08 -5.04
C GLY A 257 -19.79 9.26 -5.27
N ALA A 258 -18.98 9.28 -4.20
CA ALA A 258 -17.52 9.36 -4.32
C ALA A 258 -16.92 8.12 -5.01
N PHE A 259 -17.58 6.97 -4.90
CA PHE A 259 -17.17 5.70 -5.51
C PHE A 259 -17.74 5.48 -6.92
N ARG A 260 -18.62 6.38 -7.40
CA ARG A 260 -19.16 6.27 -8.75
C ARG A 260 -18.22 6.95 -9.73
N LEU A 261 -17.79 6.20 -10.76
CA LEU A 261 -17.24 6.81 -11.96
C LEU A 261 -18.29 7.76 -12.53
N GLY A 262 -18.04 9.06 -12.46
CA GLY A 262 -18.95 10.05 -13.06
C GLY A 262 -19.19 9.74 -14.53
N LYS A 263 -20.36 10.06 -15.06
CA LYS A 263 -20.69 9.87 -16.50
C LYS A 263 -19.64 10.55 -17.40
N ASN A 264 -18.96 11.59 -16.90
CA ASN A 264 -17.94 12.37 -17.58
C ASN A 264 -16.49 11.94 -17.27
N ALA A 265 -16.29 10.77 -16.62
CA ALA A 265 -14.92 10.28 -16.38
C ALA A 265 -14.19 10.05 -17.72
N PRO A 266 -12.96 10.57 -17.87
CA PRO A 266 -12.21 10.40 -19.11
C PRO A 266 -12.09 8.92 -19.49
N PRO A 267 -12.33 8.54 -20.75
CA PRO A 267 -12.22 7.15 -21.19
C PRO A 267 -10.83 6.57 -20.92
N GLU A 268 -9.82 7.42 -20.94
CA GLU A 268 -8.43 7.06 -20.63
C GLU A 268 -8.26 6.61 -19.18
N PHE A 269 -8.96 7.26 -18.23
CA PHE A 269 -8.92 6.86 -16.84
C PHE A 269 -9.61 5.52 -16.60
N ARG A 270 -10.74 5.25 -17.30
CA ARG A 270 -11.42 3.94 -17.22
C ARG A 270 -10.52 2.80 -17.70
N ARG A 271 -9.81 3.01 -18.84
CA ARG A 271 -8.84 2.04 -19.36
C ARG A 271 -7.70 1.82 -18.38
N ALA A 272 -7.19 2.91 -17.77
CA ALA A 272 -6.12 2.82 -16.77
C ALA A 272 -6.58 2.02 -15.53
N LEU A 273 -7.82 2.20 -15.07
CA LEU A 273 -8.37 1.42 -13.95
C LEU A 273 -8.51 -0.07 -14.30
N VAL A 274 -9.04 -0.40 -15.48
CA VAL A 274 -9.19 -1.79 -15.93
C VAL A 274 -7.82 -2.46 -16.04
N GLY A 275 -6.87 -1.82 -16.73
CA GLY A 275 -5.53 -2.40 -16.86
C GLY A 275 -4.82 -2.58 -15.53
N ARG A 276 -4.97 -1.62 -14.59
CA ARG A 276 -4.48 -1.74 -13.22
C ARG A 276 -5.14 -2.90 -12.48
N LEU A 277 -6.47 -3.02 -12.58
CA LEU A 277 -7.22 -4.11 -11.95
C LEU A 277 -6.67 -5.48 -12.38
N LEU A 278 -6.55 -5.71 -13.70
CA LEU A 278 -6.03 -6.96 -14.25
C LEU A 278 -4.61 -7.26 -13.73
N PHE A 279 -3.75 -6.26 -13.74
CA PHE A 279 -2.38 -6.40 -13.25
C PHE A 279 -2.33 -6.73 -11.75
N VAL A 280 -3.19 -6.07 -10.95
CA VAL A 280 -3.25 -6.33 -9.50
C VAL A 280 -3.82 -7.72 -9.20
N VAL A 281 -4.82 -8.19 -9.96
CA VAL A 281 -5.33 -9.58 -9.82
C VAL A 281 -4.18 -10.56 -10.03
N ALA A 282 -3.44 -10.45 -11.14
CA ALA A 282 -2.32 -11.33 -11.45
C ALA A 282 -1.26 -11.32 -10.34
N MET A 283 -0.81 -10.13 -9.95
CA MET A 283 0.20 -9.95 -8.92
C MET A 283 -0.23 -10.55 -7.57
N THR A 284 -1.46 -10.27 -7.16
CA THR A 284 -1.98 -10.74 -5.86
C THR A 284 -2.22 -12.25 -5.88
N SER A 285 -2.63 -12.84 -7.00
CA SER A 285 -2.79 -14.30 -7.14
C SER A 285 -1.46 -15.00 -6.93
N VAL A 286 -0.42 -14.60 -7.65
CA VAL A 286 0.92 -15.17 -7.50
C VAL A 286 1.42 -15.01 -6.06
N GLN A 287 1.32 -13.82 -5.49
CA GLN A 287 1.81 -13.53 -4.15
C GLN A 287 1.07 -14.35 -3.06
N SER A 288 -0.25 -14.52 -3.20
CA SER A 288 -1.07 -15.17 -2.17
C SER A 288 -0.87 -16.67 -2.09
N PHE A 289 -0.60 -17.32 -3.21
CA PHE A 289 -0.50 -18.77 -3.31
C PHE A 289 0.92 -19.28 -3.53
N ALA A 290 1.92 -18.39 -3.54
CA ALA A 290 3.31 -18.71 -3.79
C ALA A 290 3.87 -19.78 -2.84
N PHE A 291 3.61 -19.65 -1.55
CA PHE A 291 4.07 -20.63 -0.56
C PHE A 291 3.38 -22.00 -0.75
N ASN A 292 2.06 -21.99 -0.96
CA ASN A 292 1.32 -23.23 -1.19
C ASN A 292 1.78 -23.93 -2.49
N PHE A 293 2.03 -23.16 -3.56
CA PHE A 293 2.59 -23.71 -4.80
C PHE A 293 3.94 -24.38 -4.58
N ILE A 294 4.86 -23.73 -3.85
CA ILE A 294 6.18 -24.30 -3.55
C ILE A 294 6.04 -25.58 -2.70
N ARG A 295 5.19 -25.55 -1.67
CA ARG A 295 5.00 -26.67 -0.76
C ARG A 295 4.32 -27.86 -1.42
N ASP A 296 3.31 -27.61 -2.26
CA ASP A 296 2.41 -28.67 -2.74
C ASP A 296 2.84 -29.23 -4.10
N VAL A 297 3.49 -28.40 -4.97
CA VAL A 297 3.82 -28.77 -6.35
C VAL A 297 5.27 -29.15 -6.54
N LEU A 298 6.19 -28.50 -5.77
CA LEU A 298 7.61 -28.73 -5.91
C LEU A 298 8.05 -29.80 -4.91
N ASP A 299 8.69 -30.86 -5.40
CA ASP A 299 9.33 -31.88 -4.54
C ASP A 299 10.67 -31.35 -4.00
N VAL A 300 10.58 -30.41 -3.05
CA VAL A 300 11.72 -29.78 -2.41
C VAL A 300 11.75 -30.11 -0.92
N GLY A 301 12.92 -30.45 -0.40
CA GLY A 301 13.07 -30.82 1.02
C GLY A 301 12.74 -29.68 2.00
N GLU A 302 12.99 -28.42 1.61
CA GLU A 302 12.84 -27.24 2.47
C GLU A 302 12.03 -26.14 1.77
N PRO A 303 10.66 -26.25 1.72
CA PRO A 303 9.80 -25.29 1.01
C PRO A 303 9.94 -23.84 1.52
N LEU A 304 10.22 -23.70 2.80
CA LEU A 304 10.35 -22.39 3.44
C LEU A 304 11.61 -21.64 2.99
N GLU A 305 12.71 -22.36 2.81
CA GLU A 305 13.95 -21.80 2.28
C GLU A 305 13.78 -21.32 0.83
N VAL A 306 13.14 -22.16 0.01
CA VAL A 306 12.82 -21.81 -1.39
C VAL A 306 11.92 -20.59 -1.45
N TYR A 307 10.87 -20.54 -0.62
CA TYR A 307 9.98 -19.38 -0.52
C TYR A 307 10.75 -18.11 -0.11
N ARG A 308 11.61 -18.20 0.89
CA ARG A 308 12.47 -17.10 1.35
C ARG A 308 13.36 -16.57 0.21
N GLY A 309 14.01 -17.44 -0.51
CA GLY A 309 14.86 -17.10 -1.67
C GLY A 309 14.07 -16.39 -2.75
N MET A 310 12.92 -16.96 -3.15
CA MET A 310 12.06 -16.42 -4.18
C MET A 310 11.51 -15.02 -3.82
N VAL A 311 10.93 -14.85 -2.63
CA VAL A 311 10.33 -13.56 -2.22
C VAL A 311 11.39 -12.48 -2.04
N THR A 312 12.57 -12.84 -1.51
CA THR A 312 13.71 -11.92 -1.41
C THR A 312 14.17 -11.49 -2.81
N GLY A 313 14.31 -12.44 -3.74
CA GLY A 313 14.65 -12.18 -5.14
C GLY A 313 13.62 -11.27 -5.83
N ILE A 314 12.33 -11.53 -5.62
CA ILE A 314 11.22 -10.68 -6.09
C ILE A 314 11.37 -9.25 -5.53
N GLY A 315 11.59 -9.10 -4.22
CA GLY A 315 11.73 -7.79 -3.57
C GLY A 315 12.91 -6.98 -4.12
N VAL A 316 14.07 -7.62 -4.28
CA VAL A 316 15.25 -7.00 -4.89
C VAL A 316 14.97 -6.62 -6.34
N ALA A 317 14.34 -7.50 -7.11
CA ALA A 317 13.98 -7.22 -8.50
C ALA A 317 13.01 -6.03 -8.63
N ILE A 318 12.02 -5.90 -7.73
CA ILE A 318 11.13 -4.75 -7.67
C ILE A 318 11.94 -3.46 -7.47
N LEU A 319 12.84 -3.43 -6.47
CA LEU A 319 13.68 -2.25 -6.17
C LEU A 319 14.54 -1.86 -7.37
N VAL A 320 15.26 -2.83 -7.95
CA VAL A 320 16.15 -2.60 -9.10
C VAL A 320 15.36 -2.12 -10.32
N ALA A 321 14.20 -2.72 -10.60
CA ALA A 321 13.37 -2.37 -11.75
C ALA A 321 12.67 -1.00 -11.61
N CYS A 322 12.35 -0.57 -10.39
CA CYS A 322 11.77 0.76 -10.15
C CYS A 322 12.72 1.90 -10.53
N LEU A 323 14.05 1.70 -10.42
CA LEU A 323 15.05 2.75 -10.71
C LEU A 323 15.01 3.21 -12.17
N PRO A 324 15.11 2.32 -13.20
CA PRO A 324 15.06 2.75 -14.59
C PRO A 324 13.66 3.09 -15.09
N ALA A 325 12.61 2.70 -14.37
CA ALA A 325 11.23 2.85 -14.83
C ALA A 325 10.85 4.32 -15.10
N GLY A 326 11.29 5.25 -14.26
CA GLY A 326 11.07 6.69 -14.44
C GLY A 326 11.75 7.21 -15.70
N ALA A 327 13.01 6.88 -15.90
CA ALA A 327 13.78 7.27 -17.09
C ALA A 327 13.20 6.64 -18.38
N MET A 328 12.79 5.39 -18.32
CA MET A 328 12.09 4.72 -19.44
C MET A 328 10.76 5.42 -19.75
N PHE A 329 10.01 5.80 -18.73
CA PHE A 329 8.75 6.51 -18.87
C PHE A 329 8.96 7.89 -19.55
N ASP A 330 9.95 8.63 -19.14
CA ASP A 330 10.27 9.96 -19.68
C ASP A 330 10.79 9.88 -21.13
N ARG A 331 11.60 8.86 -21.44
CA ARG A 331 12.20 8.68 -22.78
C ARG A 331 11.23 8.07 -23.79
N PHE A 332 10.48 7.05 -23.42
CA PHE A 332 9.66 6.24 -24.32
C PHE A 332 8.14 6.42 -24.12
N GLY A 333 7.74 7.26 -23.13
CA GLY A 333 6.35 7.35 -22.71
C GLY A 333 5.92 6.14 -21.90
N HIS A 334 4.62 6.08 -21.54
CA HIS A 334 4.08 5.01 -20.68
C HIS A 334 3.97 3.63 -21.36
N ARG A 335 3.84 3.58 -22.70
CA ARG A 335 3.52 2.34 -23.42
C ARG A 335 4.60 1.28 -23.29
N ILE A 336 5.85 1.65 -23.58
CA ILE A 336 6.98 0.70 -23.59
C ILE A 336 7.25 0.15 -22.19
N PRO A 337 7.42 0.97 -21.11
CA PRO A 337 7.60 0.42 -19.77
C PRO A 337 6.46 -0.50 -19.33
N THR A 338 5.22 -0.16 -19.66
CA THR A 338 4.05 -0.97 -19.31
C THR A 338 4.02 -2.31 -20.05
N LEU A 339 4.32 -2.32 -21.36
CA LEU A 339 4.38 -3.56 -22.13
C LEU A 339 5.54 -4.47 -21.69
N VAL A 340 6.71 -3.88 -21.38
CA VAL A 340 7.85 -4.64 -20.83
C VAL A 340 7.49 -5.22 -19.46
N ALA A 341 6.87 -4.43 -18.59
CA ALA A 341 6.40 -4.90 -17.29
C ALA A 341 5.45 -6.10 -17.41
N SER A 342 4.48 -5.99 -18.34
CA SER A 342 3.51 -7.05 -18.60
C SER A 342 4.14 -8.30 -19.21
N ALA A 343 5.07 -8.13 -20.13
CA ALA A 343 5.79 -9.24 -20.76
C ALA A 343 6.63 -9.99 -19.73
N LEU A 344 7.37 -9.28 -18.87
CA LEU A 344 8.17 -9.88 -17.79
C LEU A 344 7.30 -10.65 -16.79
N GLY A 345 6.18 -10.07 -16.36
CA GLY A 345 5.23 -10.75 -15.47
C GLY A 345 4.63 -11.99 -16.11
N ALA A 346 4.17 -11.88 -17.36
CA ALA A 346 3.57 -13.00 -18.08
C ALA A 346 4.55 -14.13 -18.38
N VAL A 347 5.76 -13.82 -18.86
CA VAL A 347 6.81 -14.80 -19.11
C VAL A 347 7.24 -15.48 -17.82
N GLY A 348 7.43 -14.70 -16.73
CA GLY A 348 7.76 -15.26 -15.43
C GLY A 348 6.70 -16.25 -14.94
N CYS A 349 5.40 -15.92 -15.02
CA CYS A 349 4.31 -16.84 -14.67
C CYS A 349 4.25 -18.06 -15.59
N ALA A 350 4.43 -17.88 -16.90
CA ALA A 350 4.43 -18.98 -17.85
C ALA A 350 5.59 -19.97 -17.61
N LEU A 351 6.77 -19.45 -17.30
CA LEU A 351 7.92 -20.29 -16.95
C LEU A 351 7.72 -20.98 -15.59
N MET A 352 7.07 -20.34 -14.61
CA MET A 352 6.73 -20.97 -13.33
C MET A 352 5.85 -22.22 -13.47
N ILE A 353 5.03 -22.32 -14.54
CA ILE A 353 4.23 -23.52 -14.83
C ILE A 353 5.12 -24.75 -15.03
N THR A 354 6.32 -24.55 -15.55
CA THR A 354 7.28 -25.62 -15.86
C THR A 354 8.39 -25.77 -14.82
N ALA A 355 8.34 -24.97 -13.73
CA ALA A 355 9.36 -25.01 -12.71
C ALA A 355 9.35 -26.39 -11.99
N ALA A 356 10.52 -27.01 -11.95
CA ALA A 356 10.71 -28.32 -11.31
C ALA A 356 11.61 -28.25 -10.07
N ASP A 357 12.32 -27.13 -9.86
CA ASP A 357 13.28 -26.99 -8.77
C ASP A 357 13.29 -25.57 -8.15
N ALA A 358 13.98 -25.44 -7.05
CA ALA A 358 14.10 -24.20 -6.29
C ALA A 358 14.75 -23.06 -7.08
N ALA A 359 15.76 -23.37 -7.91
CA ALA A 359 16.49 -22.37 -8.68
C ALA A 359 15.60 -21.78 -9.79
N ALA A 360 14.86 -22.65 -10.49
CA ALA A 360 13.89 -22.24 -11.52
C ALA A 360 12.80 -21.35 -10.96
N VAL A 361 12.14 -21.75 -9.86
CA VAL A 361 11.08 -20.95 -9.22
C VAL A 361 11.61 -19.60 -8.77
N THR A 362 12.80 -19.54 -8.20
CA THR A 362 13.43 -18.29 -7.76
C THR A 362 13.74 -17.39 -8.94
N ALA A 363 14.36 -17.92 -10.00
CA ALA A 363 14.69 -17.15 -11.21
C ALA A 363 13.44 -16.60 -11.91
N TYR A 364 12.40 -17.43 -12.03
CA TYR A 364 11.14 -17.01 -12.66
C TYR A 364 10.37 -16.00 -11.79
N GLY A 365 10.45 -16.16 -10.46
CA GLY A 365 9.94 -15.17 -9.50
C GLY A 365 10.61 -13.80 -9.66
N VAL A 366 11.92 -13.76 -9.89
CA VAL A 366 12.67 -12.51 -10.17
C VAL A 366 12.14 -11.80 -11.42
N LEU A 367 11.78 -12.54 -12.49
CA LEU A 367 11.15 -11.94 -13.69
C LEU A 367 9.80 -11.31 -13.34
N VAL A 368 8.97 -12.01 -12.56
CA VAL A 368 7.68 -11.46 -12.10
C VAL A 368 7.92 -10.21 -11.27
N GLY A 369 8.88 -10.22 -10.34
CA GLY A 369 9.27 -9.08 -9.52
C GLY A 369 9.73 -7.87 -10.33
N ALA A 370 10.56 -8.08 -11.35
CA ALA A 370 10.98 -7.02 -12.26
C ALA A 370 9.80 -6.39 -13.01
N GLY A 371 8.86 -7.22 -13.48
CA GLY A 371 7.60 -6.75 -14.08
C GLY A 371 6.76 -5.92 -13.11
N MET A 372 6.64 -6.37 -11.85
CA MET A 372 5.93 -5.62 -10.79
C MET A 372 6.59 -4.27 -10.54
N GLY A 373 7.90 -4.19 -10.41
CA GLY A 373 8.64 -2.94 -10.17
C GLY A 373 8.44 -1.92 -11.27
N LEU A 374 8.62 -2.33 -12.52
CA LEU A 374 8.35 -1.47 -13.69
C LEU A 374 6.89 -1.00 -13.72
N PHE A 375 5.93 -1.89 -13.41
CA PHE A 375 4.52 -1.54 -13.38
C PHE A 375 4.21 -0.52 -12.30
N ILE A 376 4.65 -0.72 -11.07
CA ILE A 376 4.37 0.18 -9.94
C ILE A 376 4.80 1.61 -10.28
N ALA A 377 6.04 1.79 -10.74
CA ALA A 377 6.57 3.10 -11.08
C ALA A 377 5.86 3.73 -12.29
N SER A 378 5.69 2.96 -13.39
CA SER A 378 5.06 3.45 -14.62
C SER A 378 3.58 3.78 -14.44
N ASN A 379 2.85 2.98 -13.66
CA ASN A 379 1.44 3.18 -13.42
C ASN A 379 1.17 4.44 -12.59
N TRP A 380 1.99 4.71 -11.56
CA TRP A 380 1.91 5.96 -10.81
C TRP A 380 2.18 7.19 -11.69
N ALA A 381 3.23 7.13 -12.52
CA ALA A 381 3.56 8.20 -13.46
C ALA A 381 2.44 8.43 -14.49
N LEU A 382 1.77 7.37 -14.96
CA LEU A 382 0.62 7.48 -15.86
C LEU A 382 -0.58 8.14 -15.17
N LEU A 383 -0.94 7.66 -13.97
CA LEU A 383 -2.10 8.17 -13.22
C LEU A 383 -1.97 9.66 -12.91
N THR A 384 -0.79 10.12 -12.51
CA THR A 384 -0.54 11.55 -12.22
C THR A 384 -0.69 12.44 -13.45
N ARG A 385 -0.54 11.90 -14.67
CA ARG A 385 -0.71 12.67 -15.93
C ARG A 385 -2.14 12.69 -16.45
N ILE A 386 -2.96 11.68 -16.15
CA ILE A 386 -4.34 11.58 -16.68
C ILE A 386 -5.41 12.04 -15.70
N VAL A 387 -5.06 12.20 -14.42
CA VAL A 387 -6.00 12.62 -13.36
C VAL A 387 -6.11 14.15 -13.36
N PRO A 388 -7.33 14.72 -13.46
CA PRO A 388 -7.55 16.15 -13.32
C PRO A 388 -7.17 16.64 -11.92
N THR A 389 -6.38 17.70 -11.83
CA THR A 389 -5.88 18.26 -10.55
C THR A 389 -7.02 18.69 -9.62
N ALA A 390 -8.12 19.21 -10.17
CA ALA A 390 -9.28 19.65 -9.40
C ALA A 390 -10.03 18.52 -8.67
N GLU A 391 -9.97 17.27 -9.17
CA GLU A 391 -10.64 16.11 -8.61
C GLU A 391 -9.64 14.99 -8.21
N ALA A 392 -8.39 15.32 -8.02
CA ALA A 392 -7.31 14.34 -7.83
C ALA A 392 -7.61 13.35 -6.69
N ALA A 393 -8.13 13.81 -5.56
CA ALA A 393 -8.47 12.96 -4.41
C ALA A 393 -9.50 11.89 -4.76
N ARG A 394 -10.55 12.25 -5.52
CA ARG A 394 -11.60 11.32 -5.97
C ARG A 394 -11.04 10.26 -6.90
N TYR A 395 -10.26 10.66 -7.90
CA TYR A 395 -9.66 9.73 -8.86
C TYR A 395 -8.64 8.80 -8.21
N MET A 396 -7.86 9.30 -7.24
CA MET A 396 -6.96 8.45 -6.45
C MET A 396 -7.72 7.45 -5.57
N GLY A 397 -8.86 7.86 -4.99
CA GLY A 397 -9.76 6.94 -4.29
C GLY A 397 -10.28 5.81 -5.18
N LEU A 398 -10.70 6.11 -6.42
CA LEU A 398 -11.11 5.10 -7.40
C LEU A 398 -9.95 4.19 -7.82
N THR A 399 -8.73 4.71 -7.88
CA THR A 399 -7.53 3.91 -8.14
C THR A 399 -7.25 2.91 -7.01
N ASN A 400 -7.44 3.33 -5.76
CA ASN A 400 -7.33 2.45 -4.60
C ASN A 400 -8.43 1.38 -4.59
N LEU A 401 -9.65 1.75 -5.00
CA LEU A 401 -10.76 0.79 -5.16
C LEU A 401 -10.43 -0.27 -6.22
N ALA A 402 -9.80 0.09 -7.34
CA ALA A 402 -9.35 -0.88 -8.33
C ALA A 402 -8.27 -1.81 -7.77
N THR A 403 -7.38 -1.31 -6.89
CA THR A 403 -6.37 -2.15 -6.22
C THR A 403 -7.03 -3.12 -5.24
N ALA A 404 -7.92 -2.63 -4.37
CA ALA A 404 -8.63 -3.47 -3.41
C ALA A 404 -9.55 -4.48 -4.12
N GLY A 405 -10.25 -4.05 -5.18
CA GLY A 405 -11.07 -4.92 -6.01
C GLY A 405 -10.27 -6.01 -6.71
N GLY A 406 -9.09 -5.68 -7.24
CA GLY A 406 -8.18 -6.67 -7.82
C GLY A 406 -7.70 -7.69 -6.79
N ALA A 407 -7.32 -7.23 -5.60
CA ALA A 407 -6.95 -8.12 -4.50
C ALA A 407 -8.13 -9.02 -4.05
N ALA A 408 -9.36 -8.51 -4.07
CA ALA A 408 -10.55 -9.30 -3.77
C ALA A 408 -10.83 -10.36 -4.84
N LEU A 409 -10.73 -10.00 -6.13
CA LEU A 409 -10.90 -10.94 -7.23
C LEU A 409 -9.86 -12.05 -7.22
N ALA A 410 -8.61 -11.75 -6.88
CA ALA A 410 -7.55 -12.75 -6.75
C ALA A 410 -7.88 -13.85 -5.72
N ARG A 411 -8.78 -13.60 -4.74
CA ARG A 411 -9.19 -14.59 -3.75
C ARG A 411 -10.07 -15.69 -4.33
N PHE A 412 -10.69 -15.48 -5.49
CA PHE A 412 -11.44 -16.55 -6.16
C PHE A 412 -10.53 -17.68 -6.68
N ASN A 413 -9.23 -17.46 -6.77
CA ASN A 413 -8.27 -18.49 -7.14
C ASN A 413 -8.14 -19.61 -6.08
N GLY A 414 -8.41 -19.37 -4.81
CA GLY A 414 -8.36 -20.45 -3.80
C GLY A 414 -9.34 -21.59 -4.07
N PRO A 415 -10.66 -21.32 -4.16
CA PRO A 415 -11.63 -22.34 -4.56
C PRO A 415 -11.36 -22.95 -5.93
N LEU A 416 -10.84 -22.15 -6.90
CA LEU A 416 -10.49 -22.64 -8.22
C LEU A 416 -9.33 -23.64 -8.16
N ILE A 417 -8.27 -23.33 -7.40
CA ILE A 417 -7.11 -24.23 -7.22
C ILE A 417 -7.56 -25.53 -6.58
N ASP A 418 -8.26 -25.46 -5.44
CA ASP A 418 -8.69 -26.65 -4.70
C ASP A 418 -9.67 -27.49 -5.54
N GLY A 419 -10.62 -26.85 -6.24
CA GLY A 419 -11.58 -27.52 -7.11
C GLY A 419 -10.92 -28.25 -8.28
N ILE A 420 -9.93 -27.65 -8.93
CA ILE A 420 -9.21 -28.32 -10.03
C ILE A 420 -8.28 -29.41 -9.49
N ASN A 421 -7.59 -29.16 -8.39
CA ASN A 421 -6.68 -30.14 -7.77
C ASN A 421 -7.43 -31.37 -7.26
N SER A 422 -8.71 -31.28 -6.95
CA SER A 422 -9.53 -32.44 -6.59
C SER A 422 -9.72 -33.43 -7.74
N VAL A 423 -9.56 -32.97 -8.99
CA VAL A 423 -9.70 -33.79 -10.20
C VAL A 423 -8.33 -34.21 -10.73
N VAL A 424 -7.39 -33.28 -10.82
CA VAL A 424 -6.01 -33.53 -11.29
C VAL A 424 -5.06 -32.80 -10.35
N ALA A 425 -4.20 -33.55 -9.68
CA ALA A 425 -3.22 -33.01 -8.74
C ALA A 425 -2.39 -31.90 -9.41
N ASP A 426 -2.13 -30.82 -8.69
CA ASP A 426 -1.27 -29.67 -9.03
C ASP A 426 -1.74 -28.83 -10.22
N LEU A 427 -2.74 -29.28 -10.97
CA LEU A 427 -3.22 -28.58 -12.16
C LEU A 427 -3.83 -27.21 -11.80
N GLY A 428 -4.48 -27.09 -10.65
CA GLY A 428 -5.09 -25.84 -10.21
C GLY A 428 -4.08 -24.69 -10.07
N TYR A 429 -2.89 -24.96 -9.53
CA TYR A 429 -1.82 -23.97 -9.46
C TYR A 429 -1.30 -23.56 -10.84
N ARG A 430 -1.17 -24.52 -11.75
CA ARG A 430 -0.73 -24.26 -13.14
C ARG A 430 -1.76 -23.41 -13.89
N VAL A 431 -3.05 -23.67 -13.69
CA VAL A 431 -4.16 -22.89 -14.24
C VAL A 431 -4.14 -21.46 -13.68
N MET A 432 -3.96 -21.28 -12.38
CA MET A 432 -3.81 -19.96 -11.77
C MET A 432 -2.62 -19.18 -12.31
N LEU A 433 -1.47 -19.83 -12.53
CA LEU A 433 -0.30 -19.20 -13.14
C LEU A 433 -0.54 -18.81 -14.61
N ALA A 434 -1.24 -19.65 -15.38
CA ALA A 434 -1.65 -19.34 -16.75
C ALA A 434 -2.63 -18.16 -16.78
N GLU A 435 -3.63 -18.13 -15.89
CA GLU A 435 -4.53 -17.00 -15.71
C GLU A 435 -3.75 -15.73 -15.40
N ALA A 436 -2.81 -15.78 -14.44
CA ALA A 436 -1.99 -14.62 -14.08
C ALA A 436 -1.16 -14.12 -15.27
N ALA A 437 -0.58 -15.01 -16.07
CA ALA A 437 0.14 -14.63 -17.28
C ALA A 437 -0.77 -13.90 -18.30
N LEU A 438 -1.98 -14.40 -18.51
CA LEU A 438 -2.97 -13.78 -19.41
C LEU A 438 -3.44 -12.42 -18.87
N LEU A 439 -3.63 -12.30 -17.54
CA LEU A 439 -4.02 -11.05 -16.90
C LEU A 439 -2.91 -10.00 -16.96
N PHE A 440 -1.63 -10.39 -16.81
CA PHE A 440 -0.49 -9.49 -17.05
C PHE A 440 -0.50 -8.98 -18.48
N LEU A 441 -0.62 -9.84 -19.47
CA LEU A 441 -0.67 -9.45 -20.90
C LEU A 441 -1.88 -8.55 -21.19
N GLY A 442 -3.07 -8.97 -20.78
CA GLY A 442 -4.30 -8.21 -20.96
C GLY A 442 -4.24 -6.83 -20.32
N GLY A 443 -3.74 -6.75 -19.09
CA GLY A 443 -3.51 -5.50 -18.37
C GLY A 443 -2.54 -4.58 -19.12
N GLY A 444 -1.43 -5.10 -19.60
CA GLY A 444 -0.46 -4.37 -20.40
C GLY A 444 -1.02 -3.83 -21.72
N VAL A 445 -1.76 -4.66 -22.46
CA VAL A 445 -2.41 -4.26 -23.70
C VAL A 445 -3.41 -3.13 -23.42
N VAL A 446 -4.29 -3.28 -22.44
CA VAL A 446 -5.27 -2.24 -22.07
C VAL A 446 -4.56 -0.93 -21.70
N LEU A 447 -3.52 -0.98 -20.87
CA LEU A 447 -2.76 0.21 -20.46
C LEU A 447 -2.02 0.86 -21.65
N ALA A 448 -1.50 0.09 -22.58
CA ALA A 448 -0.85 0.62 -23.76
C ALA A 448 -1.81 1.38 -24.69
N THR A 449 -3.14 1.12 -24.62
CA THR A 449 -4.16 1.86 -25.38
C THR A 449 -4.50 3.22 -24.76
N VAL A 450 -4.10 3.49 -23.50
CA VAL A 450 -4.34 4.78 -22.84
C VAL A 450 -3.59 5.89 -23.60
N ARG A 451 -4.24 7.00 -23.87
CA ARG A 451 -3.62 8.16 -24.50
C ARG A 451 -3.26 9.16 -23.39
N ALA A 452 -2.00 9.17 -22.96
CA ALA A 452 -1.53 10.24 -22.08
C ALA A 452 -1.48 11.54 -22.87
N VAL A 453 -2.20 12.55 -22.42
CA VAL A 453 -2.11 13.90 -23.01
C VAL A 453 -0.68 14.38 -22.78
N ARG A 454 0.09 14.58 -23.87
CA ARG A 454 1.38 15.25 -23.78
C ARG A 454 1.11 16.67 -23.31
N SER A 455 1.53 17.02 -22.10
CA SER A 455 1.67 18.43 -21.71
C SER A 455 2.69 19.05 -22.68
N ARG A 456 2.20 19.97 -23.51
CA ARG A 456 3.04 20.84 -24.34
C ARG A 456 3.82 21.79 -23.44
#